data_cde5a56c861006f42c64e55c5fff1a36
#
_entry.id   cde5a56c861006f42c64e55c5fff1a36
#
_cell.length_a   1.000
_cell.length_b   1.000
_cell.length_c   1.000
_cell.angle_alpha   90.00
_cell.angle_beta   90.00
_cell.angle_gamma   90.00
#
_symmetry.space_group_name_H-M   'P 1'
#
loop_
_entity.id
_entity.type
_entity.pdbx_description
1 polymer ?
#
loop_
_entity_poly.entity_id
_entity_poly.type
_entity_poly.pdbx_seq_one_letter_code
_entity_poly.pdbx_strand_id
1 'polypeptide(L)'
;CFEEKVADPEKLAQAMSDRHFGIGSDGIVLIMPSEVADCRMRMFNADGSEAEMCGNASRCVGKYVYDRGIVKKNPVRLETMCGIKVIEVHTDAEGKAETLTVDMGEPILAPKDIPVVADSEPVVDLTLSSCGKDFDFTCVSMGNPHAVTFIDTPVKEFEVEKYGPSLE
;
A
#
# COMPACT_ATOMS: atom_id res chain seq x y z
N CYS A 1 4.88 3.43 18.38
CA CYS A 1 5.22 4.87 18.44
C CYS A 1 4.14 5.73 19.12
N PHE A 2 3.30 5.13 19.98
CA PHE A 2 2.35 5.93 20.77
C PHE A 2 3.03 6.71 21.88
N GLU A 3 4.19 6.25 22.35
CA GLU A 3 4.89 6.82 23.52
C GLU A 3 6.17 7.57 23.12
N GLU A 4 6.79 7.26 21.98
CA GLU A 4 8.06 7.86 21.55
C GLU A 4 8.00 8.32 20.10
N LYS A 5 8.65 9.44 19.81
CA LYS A 5 8.85 9.91 18.45
C LYS A 5 10.09 9.23 17.84
N VAL A 6 9.92 8.64 16.67
CA VAL A 6 11.04 8.19 15.85
C VAL A 6 11.67 9.41 15.18
N ALA A 7 12.93 9.70 15.48
CA ALA A 7 13.61 10.93 15.06
C ALA A 7 13.91 10.95 13.55
N ASP A 8 14.27 9.80 12.98
CA ASP A 8 14.63 9.65 11.57
C ASP A 8 14.05 8.31 11.05
N PRO A 9 12.75 8.31 10.67
CA PRO A 9 12.08 7.09 10.25
C PRO A 9 12.61 6.54 8.92
N GLU A 10 13.12 7.38 8.04
CA GLU A 10 13.68 7.00 6.75
C GLU A 10 14.93 6.14 6.92
N LYS A 11 15.89 6.62 7.72
CA LYS A 11 17.10 5.83 8.05
C LYS A 11 16.78 4.58 8.87
N LEU A 12 15.79 4.68 9.77
CA LEU A 12 15.35 3.52 10.53
C LEU A 12 14.77 2.46 9.61
N ALA A 13 13.98 2.85 8.60
CA ALA A 13 13.43 1.94 7.61
C ALA A 13 14.54 1.23 6.83
N GLN A 14 15.53 1.97 6.33
CA GLN A 14 16.67 1.40 5.63
C GLN A 14 17.43 0.40 6.49
N ALA A 15 17.76 0.77 7.74
CA ALA A 15 18.51 -0.10 8.64
C ALA A 15 17.74 -1.35 9.06
N MET A 16 16.45 -1.22 9.36
CA MET A 16 15.62 -2.36 9.80
C MET A 16 15.25 -3.29 8.64
N SER A 17 15.08 -2.75 7.44
CA SER A 17 14.68 -3.53 6.26
C SER A 17 15.83 -4.31 5.63
N ASP A 18 17.09 -4.00 5.96
CA ASP A 18 18.24 -4.75 5.49
C ASP A 18 18.11 -6.23 5.85
N ARG A 19 18.16 -7.12 4.82
CA ARG A 19 17.94 -8.56 4.99
C ARG A 19 19.14 -9.31 5.58
N HIS A 20 20.31 -8.67 5.62
CA HIS A 20 21.55 -9.25 6.15
C HIS A 20 21.93 -8.69 7.52
N PHE A 21 21.72 -7.38 7.72
CA PHE A 21 22.18 -6.68 8.93
C PHE A 21 21.04 -6.11 9.77
N GLY A 22 19.80 -6.11 9.24
CA GLY A 22 18.59 -5.69 9.93
C GLY A 22 17.67 -6.85 10.29
N ILE A 23 16.38 -6.54 10.45
CA ILE A 23 15.33 -7.55 10.65
C ILE A 23 14.96 -8.20 9.31
N GLY A 24 15.08 -7.45 8.22
CA GLY A 24 14.73 -7.88 6.87
C GLY A 24 13.23 -7.75 6.59
N SER A 25 12.87 -6.73 5.80
CA SER A 25 11.48 -6.47 5.41
C SER A 25 11.42 -5.63 4.14
N ASP A 26 10.21 -5.43 3.61
CA ASP A 26 9.99 -4.51 2.50
C ASP A 26 9.77 -3.06 2.96
N GLY A 27 9.78 -2.83 4.27
CA GLY A 27 9.60 -1.54 4.89
C GLY A 27 9.14 -1.62 6.34
N ILE A 28 8.88 -0.47 6.95
CA ILE A 28 8.36 -0.36 8.32
C ILE A 28 7.08 0.45 8.35
N VAL A 29 6.24 0.19 9.35
CA VAL A 29 5.02 0.94 9.62
C VAL A 29 5.10 1.55 11.01
N LEU A 30 4.92 2.86 11.10
CA LEU A 30 4.77 3.57 12.35
C LEU A 30 3.28 3.75 12.65
N ILE A 31 2.83 3.21 13.78
CA ILE A 31 1.47 3.41 14.29
C ILE A 31 1.52 4.53 15.32
N MET A 32 0.75 5.57 15.10
CA MET A 32 0.82 6.83 15.85
C MET A 32 -0.58 7.25 16.34
N PRO A 33 -0.67 8.10 17.37
CA PRO A 33 -1.93 8.76 17.69
C PRO A 33 -2.36 9.67 16.54
N SER A 34 -3.68 9.89 16.43
CA SER A 34 -4.30 10.80 15.47
C SER A 34 -5.24 11.77 16.19
N GLU A 35 -5.35 12.99 15.69
CA GLU A 35 -6.32 13.98 16.16
C GLU A 35 -7.66 13.89 15.43
N VAL A 36 -7.69 13.20 14.27
CA VAL A 36 -8.85 13.15 13.36
C VAL A 36 -9.41 11.74 13.15
N ALA A 37 -8.68 10.71 13.62
CA ALA A 37 -9.04 9.31 13.49
C ALA A 37 -8.72 8.53 14.77
N ASP A 38 -8.91 7.21 14.78
CA ASP A 38 -8.60 6.39 15.97
C ASP A 38 -7.10 6.12 16.11
N CYS A 39 -6.37 6.09 14.98
CA CYS A 39 -4.91 6.03 14.91
C CYS A 39 -4.42 6.55 13.56
N ARG A 40 -3.12 6.75 13.45
CA ARG A 40 -2.44 7.18 12.23
C ARG A 40 -1.37 6.17 11.82
N MET A 41 -1.24 5.94 10.52
CA MET A 41 -0.17 5.15 9.92
C MET A 41 0.77 6.04 9.12
N ARG A 42 2.07 5.83 9.28
CA ARG A 42 3.10 6.22 8.33
C ARG A 42 3.86 4.98 7.90
N MET A 43 4.07 4.82 6.62
CA MET A 43 4.79 3.69 6.06
C MET A 43 6.03 4.15 5.32
N PHE A 44 7.15 3.47 5.56
CA PHE A 44 8.42 3.73 4.88
C PHE A 44 8.90 2.45 4.20
N ASN A 45 9.22 2.55 2.93
CA ASN A 45 9.80 1.47 2.15
C ASN A 45 11.23 1.13 2.60
N ALA A 46 11.77 0.03 2.12
CA ALA A 46 13.14 -0.40 2.46
C ALA A 46 14.22 0.59 2.01
N ASP A 47 13.95 1.42 1.01
CA ASP A 47 14.83 2.49 0.54
C ASP A 47 14.75 3.78 1.36
N GLY A 48 13.81 3.84 2.33
CA GLY A 48 13.53 4.98 3.18
C GLY A 48 12.47 5.93 2.64
N SER A 49 11.96 5.75 1.43
CA SER A 49 10.88 6.57 0.89
C SER A 49 9.57 6.36 1.68
N GLU A 50 8.81 7.42 1.90
CA GLU A 50 7.51 7.33 2.55
C GLU A 50 6.42 6.98 1.52
N ALA A 51 5.66 5.92 1.78
CA ALA A 51 4.55 5.51 0.93
C ALA A 51 3.25 6.17 1.39
N GLU A 52 2.48 6.68 0.44
CA GLU A 52 1.20 7.36 0.70
C GLU A 52 0.12 6.43 1.24
N MET A 53 0.05 5.20 0.70
CA MET A 53 -0.94 4.20 1.07
C MET A 53 -0.43 2.78 0.83
N CYS A 54 -0.81 1.87 1.71
CA CYS A 54 -0.61 0.44 1.54
C CYS A 54 -1.79 -0.34 2.17
N GLY A 55 -2.61 -0.96 1.34
CA GLY A 55 -3.78 -1.74 1.80
C GLY A 55 -3.40 -2.92 2.69
N ASN A 56 -2.27 -3.58 2.41
CA ASN A 56 -1.76 -4.67 3.25
C ASN A 56 -1.36 -4.17 4.63
N ALA A 57 -0.60 -3.07 4.68
CA ALA A 57 -0.19 -2.46 5.95
C ALA A 57 -1.39 -1.97 6.76
N SER A 58 -2.41 -1.40 6.12
CA SER A 58 -3.64 -0.96 6.78
C SER A 58 -4.35 -2.10 7.50
N ARG A 59 -4.43 -3.30 6.88
CA ARG A 59 -4.99 -4.48 7.55
C ARG A 59 -4.14 -4.93 8.74
N CYS A 60 -2.82 -4.93 8.60
CA CYS A 60 -1.91 -5.26 9.69
C CYS A 60 -2.05 -4.28 10.88
N VAL A 61 -2.14 -2.97 10.58
CA VAL A 61 -2.38 -1.93 11.60
C VAL A 61 -3.73 -2.14 12.27
N GLY A 62 -4.81 -2.31 11.50
CA GLY A 62 -6.15 -2.54 12.01
C GLY A 62 -6.20 -3.73 12.98
N LYS A 63 -5.62 -4.87 12.58
CA LYS A 63 -5.50 -6.06 13.43
C LYS A 63 -4.70 -5.76 14.70
N TYR A 64 -3.53 -5.14 14.55
CA TYR A 64 -2.65 -4.85 15.68
C TYR A 64 -3.33 -3.97 16.74
N VAL A 65 -3.92 -2.84 16.32
CA VAL A 65 -4.54 -1.90 17.27
C VAL A 65 -5.78 -2.48 17.93
N TYR A 66 -6.55 -3.31 17.19
CA TYR A 66 -7.72 -3.99 17.72
C TYR A 66 -7.36 -5.08 18.72
N ASP A 67 -6.51 -6.02 18.33
CA ASP A 67 -6.11 -7.17 19.19
C ASP A 67 -5.36 -6.74 20.45
N ARG A 68 -4.63 -5.62 20.39
CA ARG A 68 -3.94 -5.03 21.54
C ARG A 68 -4.82 -4.13 22.40
N GLY A 69 -6.08 -3.90 21.99
CA GLY A 69 -7.01 -3.04 22.71
C GLY A 69 -6.62 -1.56 22.72
N ILE A 70 -5.75 -1.13 21.79
CA ILE A 70 -5.37 0.27 21.60
C ILE A 70 -6.58 1.03 21.05
N VAL A 71 -7.26 0.45 20.06
CA VAL A 71 -8.54 0.93 19.54
C VAL A 71 -9.60 -0.11 19.89
N LYS A 72 -10.65 0.32 20.62
CA LYS A 72 -11.76 -0.54 21.08
C LYS A 72 -13.03 -0.35 20.25
N LYS A 73 -12.91 0.22 19.08
CA LYS A 73 -14.01 0.48 18.16
C LYS A 73 -13.93 -0.45 16.96
N ASN A 74 -15.08 -0.75 16.39
CA ASN A 74 -15.22 -1.38 15.09
C ASN A 74 -16.38 -0.67 14.37
N PRO A 75 -16.15 -0.07 13.20
CA PRO A 75 -14.89 -0.07 12.45
C PRO A 75 -13.79 0.81 13.07
N VAL A 76 -12.54 0.50 12.74
CA VAL A 76 -11.37 1.31 13.06
C VAL A 76 -11.17 2.36 11.99
N ARG A 77 -10.98 3.62 12.37
CA ARG A 77 -10.66 4.72 11.47
C ARG A 77 -9.15 4.96 11.50
N LEU A 78 -8.51 4.78 10.36
CA LEU A 78 -7.06 4.91 10.19
C LEU A 78 -6.74 6.15 9.35
N GLU A 79 -6.00 7.10 9.91
CA GLU A 79 -5.43 8.23 9.19
C GLU A 79 -4.23 7.76 8.36
N THR A 80 -4.24 8.08 7.07
CA THR A 80 -3.15 7.85 6.11
C THR A 80 -2.86 9.14 5.35
N MET A 81 -1.81 9.19 4.53
CA MET A 81 -1.55 10.34 3.66
C MET A 81 -2.64 10.52 2.60
N CYS A 82 -3.33 9.44 2.21
CA CYS A 82 -4.47 9.46 1.29
C CYS A 82 -5.83 9.57 2.01
N GLY A 83 -5.88 10.25 3.17
CA GLY A 83 -7.09 10.45 3.94
C GLY A 83 -7.40 9.33 4.94
N ILE A 84 -8.61 9.38 5.51
CA ILE A 84 -9.03 8.42 6.52
C ILE A 84 -9.60 7.17 5.83
N LYS A 85 -9.04 6.01 6.18
CA LYS A 85 -9.55 4.71 5.75
C LYS A 85 -10.38 4.07 6.86
N VAL A 86 -11.46 3.43 6.46
CA VAL A 86 -12.36 2.70 7.38
C VAL A 86 -12.05 1.22 7.29
N ILE A 87 -11.78 0.60 8.42
CA ILE A 87 -11.38 -0.80 8.51
C ILE A 87 -12.39 -1.55 9.35
N GLU A 88 -13.18 -2.40 8.74
CA GLU A 88 -14.05 -3.34 9.44
C GLU A 88 -13.25 -4.56 9.90
N VAL A 89 -13.37 -4.88 11.17
CA VAL A 89 -12.70 -6.02 11.78
C VAL A 89 -13.70 -7.14 11.99
N HIS A 90 -13.43 -8.29 11.39
CA HIS A 90 -14.19 -9.52 11.57
C HIS A 90 -13.40 -10.42 12.53
N THR A 91 -14.06 -10.80 13.64
CA THR A 91 -13.40 -11.54 14.72
C THR A 91 -13.69 -13.02 14.68
N ASP A 92 -12.76 -13.81 15.19
CA ASP A 92 -12.96 -15.21 15.51
C ASP A 92 -13.78 -15.40 16.80
N ALA A 93 -13.95 -16.65 17.23
CA ALA A 93 -14.71 -17.02 18.43
C ALA A 93 -14.08 -16.49 19.73
N GLU A 94 -12.79 -16.22 19.74
CA GLU A 94 -12.01 -15.68 20.85
C GLU A 94 -12.03 -14.15 20.88
N GLY A 95 -12.68 -13.49 19.90
CA GLY A 95 -12.77 -12.04 19.77
C GLY A 95 -11.50 -11.38 19.23
N LYS A 96 -10.63 -12.15 18.58
CA LYS A 96 -9.45 -11.64 17.86
C LYS A 96 -9.77 -11.37 16.40
N ALA A 97 -9.11 -10.39 15.84
CA ALA A 97 -9.26 -10.08 14.43
C ALA A 97 -8.78 -11.24 13.54
N GLU A 98 -9.70 -11.84 12.78
CA GLU A 98 -9.43 -12.93 11.84
C GLU A 98 -9.22 -12.38 10.44
N THR A 99 -10.20 -11.60 9.96
CA THR A 99 -10.11 -10.91 8.66
C THR A 99 -10.46 -9.43 8.81
N LEU A 100 -10.02 -8.62 7.87
CA LEU A 100 -10.29 -7.18 7.85
C LEU A 100 -10.69 -6.72 6.45
N THR A 101 -11.74 -5.91 6.39
CA THR A 101 -12.17 -5.23 5.17
C THR A 101 -11.75 -3.77 5.26
N VAL A 102 -10.98 -3.29 4.28
CA VAL A 102 -10.55 -1.90 4.20
C VAL A 102 -11.31 -1.22 3.08
N ASP A 103 -12.00 -0.12 3.38
CA ASP A 103 -12.57 0.75 2.37
C ASP A 103 -11.44 1.58 1.74
N MET A 104 -11.08 1.24 0.53
CA MET A 104 -10.02 1.92 -0.23
C MET A 104 -10.50 3.21 -0.89
N GLY A 105 -11.83 3.44 -0.94
CA GLY A 105 -12.45 4.52 -1.68
C GLY A 105 -12.64 4.19 -3.17
N GLU A 106 -13.00 5.19 -3.96
CA GLU A 106 -13.20 5.04 -5.39
C GLU A 106 -11.87 5.07 -6.16
N PRO A 107 -11.75 4.31 -7.27
CA PRO A 107 -10.57 4.37 -8.12
C PRO A 107 -10.46 5.73 -8.83
N ILE A 108 -9.27 6.28 -8.89
CA ILE A 108 -8.96 7.48 -9.64
C ILE A 108 -8.54 7.06 -11.06
N LEU A 109 -9.23 7.58 -12.07
CA LEU A 109 -9.03 7.22 -13.47
C LEU A 109 -8.52 8.39 -14.32
N ALA A 110 -8.48 9.61 -13.78
CA ALA A 110 -7.97 10.79 -14.47
C ALA A 110 -6.44 10.72 -14.60
N PRO A 111 -5.87 10.78 -15.80
CA PRO A 111 -4.42 10.60 -16.04
C PRO A 111 -3.53 11.49 -15.18
N LYS A 112 -3.89 12.77 -15.04
CA LYS A 112 -3.16 13.76 -14.24
C LYS A 112 -3.05 13.40 -12.75
N ASP A 113 -4.03 12.64 -12.24
CA ASP A 113 -4.12 12.24 -10.82
C ASP A 113 -3.55 10.81 -10.60
N ILE A 114 -3.16 10.11 -11.69
CA ILE A 114 -2.47 8.81 -11.67
C ILE A 114 -0.97 8.97 -11.94
N PRO A 115 -0.39 10.12 -12.07
CA PRO A 115 0.79 10.60 -12.75
C PRO A 115 1.17 9.81 -14.04
N VAL A 116 0.23 9.70 -14.98
CA VAL A 116 0.46 9.08 -16.29
C VAL A 116 0.28 10.11 -17.41
N VAL A 117 1.15 10.05 -18.43
CA VAL A 117 1.06 10.90 -19.62
C VAL A 117 0.22 10.17 -20.67
N ALA A 118 -1.03 10.57 -20.80
CA ALA A 118 -1.95 10.03 -21.80
C ALA A 118 -2.98 11.09 -22.22
N ASP A 119 -3.46 11.00 -23.45
CA ASP A 119 -4.46 11.92 -24.02
C ASP A 119 -5.91 11.45 -23.78
N SER A 120 -6.10 10.21 -23.32
CA SER A 120 -7.41 9.62 -23.05
C SER A 120 -7.75 9.60 -21.58
N GLU A 121 -9.03 9.74 -21.25
CA GLU A 121 -9.59 9.57 -19.89
C GLU A 121 -10.87 8.73 -19.98
N PRO A 122 -10.92 7.55 -19.34
CA PRO A 122 -9.85 6.87 -18.60
C PRO A 122 -8.71 6.38 -19.51
N VAL A 123 -7.55 6.09 -18.92
CA VAL A 123 -6.40 5.50 -19.63
C VAL A 123 -6.60 4.00 -19.71
N VAL A 124 -7.10 3.56 -20.86
CA VAL A 124 -7.36 2.15 -21.18
C VAL A 124 -6.64 1.83 -22.48
N ASP A 125 -6.09 0.63 -22.57
CA ASP A 125 -5.35 0.12 -23.74
C ASP A 125 -4.17 1.02 -24.16
N LEU A 126 -3.45 1.59 -23.16
CA LEU A 126 -2.21 2.30 -23.41
C LEU A 126 -1.12 1.30 -23.78
N THR A 127 -0.75 1.25 -25.04
CA THR A 127 0.28 0.33 -25.53
C THR A 127 1.68 0.84 -25.18
N LEU A 128 2.44 0.02 -24.42
CA LEU A 128 3.85 0.25 -24.12
C LEU A 128 4.66 -0.96 -24.57
N SER A 129 5.87 -0.69 -25.10
CA SER A 129 6.76 -1.75 -25.58
C SER A 129 7.89 -2.02 -24.59
N SER A 130 8.14 -3.29 -24.30
CA SER A 130 9.28 -3.73 -23.50
C SER A 130 9.94 -4.93 -24.18
N CYS A 131 11.26 -4.87 -24.37
CA CYS A 131 12.06 -5.95 -24.97
C CYS A 131 11.48 -6.51 -26.27
N GLY A 132 10.91 -5.61 -27.12
CA GLY A 132 10.34 -5.98 -28.42
C GLY A 132 8.97 -6.66 -28.37
N LYS A 133 8.29 -6.60 -27.22
CA LYS A 133 6.91 -7.04 -27.04
C LYS A 133 6.05 -5.89 -26.57
N ASP A 134 4.85 -5.78 -27.12
CA ASP A 134 3.86 -4.78 -26.76
C ASP A 134 2.92 -5.31 -25.68
N PHE A 135 2.54 -4.41 -24.78
CA PHE A 135 1.58 -4.66 -23.70
C PHE A 135 0.59 -3.52 -23.64
N ASP A 136 -0.69 -3.85 -23.49
CA ASP A 136 -1.75 -2.87 -23.32
C ASP A 136 -2.07 -2.71 -21.85
N PHE A 137 -1.99 -1.47 -21.34
CA PHE A 137 -2.16 -1.13 -19.95
C PHE A 137 -3.43 -0.32 -19.70
N THR A 138 -4.09 -0.65 -18.60
CA THR A 138 -5.08 0.23 -17.97
C THR A 138 -4.45 0.86 -16.73
N CYS A 139 -4.50 2.19 -16.65
CA CYS A 139 -3.91 2.93 -15.54
C CYS A 139 -4.99 3.35 -14.54
N VAL A 140 -4.72 3.16 -13.25
CA VAL A 140 -5.64 3.46 -12.15
C VAL A 140 -4.86 3.81 -10.89
N SER A 141 -5.38 4.71 -10.06
CA SER A 141 -4.85 4.92 -8.70
C SER A 141 -5.89 4.52 -7.66
N MET A 142 -5.45 3.76 -6.67
CA MET A 142 -6.20 3.42 -5.44
C MET A 142 -5.58 4.10 -4.20
N GLY A 143 -4.94 5.27 -4.42
CA GLY A 143 -4.10 5.97 -3.45
C GLY A 143 -2.61 5.74 -3.71
N ASN A 144 -2.28 4.82 -4.58
CA ASN A 144 -1.00 4.63 -5.24
C ASN A 144 -1.24 4.27 -6.71
N PRO A 145 -0.39 4.70 -7.65
CA PRO A 145 -0.58 4.46 -9.08
C PRO A 145 -0.33 3.00 -9.44
N HIS A 146 -1.14 2.51 -10.37
CA HIS A 146 -1.02 1.16 -10.94
C HIS A 146 -1.16 1.23 -12.47
N ALA A 147 -0.30 0.49 -13.18
CA ALA A 147 -0.47 0.16 -14.58
C ALA A 147 -0.71 -1.36 -14.68
N VAL A 148 -1.89 -1.74 -15.11
CA VAL A 148 -2.35 -3.13 -15.12
C VAL A 148 -2.44 -3.62 -16.55
N THR A 149 -1.79 -4.74 -16.85
CA THR A 149 -1.91 -5.45 -18.13
C THR A 149 -2.37 -6.88 -17.93
N PHE A 150 -3.17 -7.39 -18.87
CA PHE A 150 -3.59 -8.78 -18.90
C PHE A 150 -2.71 -9.55 -19.88
N ILE A 151 -2.31 -10.73 -19.51
CA ILE A 151 -1.45 -11.61 -20.31
C ILE A 151 -2.10 -12.98 -20.51
N ASP A 152 -1.92 -13.60 -21.68
CA ASP A 152 -2.45 -14.93 -21.99
C ASP A 152 -1.62 -16.07 -21.38
N THR A 153 -0.35 -15.78 -21.06
CA THR A 153 0.53 -16.75 -20.41
C THR A 153 0.24 -16.84 -18.93
N PRO A 154 0.21 -18.04 -18.32
CA PRO A 154 0.10 -18.16 -16.87
C PRO A 154 1.16 -17.31 -16.15
N VAL A 155 0.76 -16.51 -15.15
CA VAL A 155 1.64 -15.54 -14.47
C VAL A 155 2.93 -16.16 -13.94
N LYS A 156 2.88 -17.43 -13.49
CA LYS A 156 4.05 -18.16 -13.00
C LYS A 156 5.08 -18.52 -14.08
N GLU A 157 4.65 -18.49 -15.34
CA GLU A 157 5.49 -18.80 -16.51
C GLU A 157 5.92 -17.55 -17.25
N PHE A 158 5.39 -16.39 -16.85
CA PHE A 158 5.70 -15.11 -17.48
C PHE A 158 7.02 -14.54 -16.95
N GLU A 159 7.90 -14.11 -17.86
CA GLU A 159 9.23 -13.56 -17.56
C GLU A 159 9.14 -12.11 -17.02
N VAL A 160 8.54 -11.92 -15.83
CA VAL A 160 8.33 -10.57 -15.23
C VAL A 160 9.64 -9.81 -15.10
N GLU A 161 10.72 -10.49 -14.69
CA GLU A 161 12.06 -9.90 -14.50
C GLU A 161 12.67 -9.37 -15.81
N LYS A 162 12.22 -9.87 -16.95
CA LYS A 162 12.68 -9.42 -18.27
C LYS A 162 11.96 -8.16 -18.75
N TYR A 163 10.65 -8.11 -18.58
CA TYR A 163 9.81 -7.05 -19.13
C TYR A 163 9.54 -5.93 -18.14
N GLY A 164 9.38 -6.25 -16.84
CA GLY A 164 9.00 -5.34 -15.78
C GLY A 164 9.91 -4.12 -15.63
N PRO A 165 11.26 -4.29 -15.53
CA PRO A 165 12.17 -3.18 -15.23
C PRO A 165 12.18 -2.02 -16.23
N SER A 166 11.71 -2.25 -17.47
CA SER A 166 11.59 -1.19 -18.47
C SER A 166 10.20 -0.58 -18.57
N LEU A 167 9.24 -1.11 -17.82
CA LEU A 167 7.86 -0.64 -17.77
C LEU A 167 7.56 0.09 -16.45
N GLU A 168 8.38 -0.11 -15.44
CA GLU A 168 8.36 0.58 -14.16
C GLU A 168 9.09 1.93 -14.26
#